data_5ae96b225f231370687526413ed13c55
#
_entry.id   5ae96b225f231370687526413ed13c55
#
_cell.length_a   1.000
_cell.length_b   1.000
_cell.length_c   1.000
_cell.angle_alpha   90.00
_cell.angle_beta   90.00
_cell.angle_gamma   90.00
#
_symmetry.space_group_name_H-M   'P 1'
#
loop_
_entity.id
_entity.type
_entity.pdbx_description
1 polymer ?
#
loop_
_entity_poly.entity_id
_entity_poly.type
_entity_poly.pdbx_seq_one_letter_code
_entity_poly.pdbx_strand_id
1 'polypeptide(L)'
;NEVAGADAIAANKVVYWNKDTSNPIQDITDETVKMAARTGFKPNTLVLSPYVFNALKNHFDVLDRVKYTETGIVTTSLLASLFEVEHVYVAWAVVNNSAKGADDDVNFIMGKNALLCYSNPNPSLRTPSAGYIFAWTGLEGAGAYGNRIVRLPMDLLGLGVERIEGEIAFDAKQVGDDLGVFFKDIVE
;
A
#
# COMPACT_ATOMS: atom_id res chain seq x y z
N ASN A 1 4.85 0.62 -13.48
CA ASN A 1 5.93 1.62 -13.54
C ASN A 1 6.70 1.61 -12.22
N GLU A 2 8.01 1.60 -12.28
CA GLU A 2 8.90 1.59 -11.12
C GLU A 2 9.81 2.81 -11.17
N VAL A 3 9.92 3.52 -10.03
CA VAL A 3 10.87 4.62 -9.80
C VAL A 3 11.73 4.21 -8.61
N ALA A 4 13.04 4.21 -8.75
CA ALA A 4 13.97 3.80 -7.70
C ALA A 4 14.61 4.98 -6.99
N GLY A 5 14.89 4.84 -5.69
CA GLY A 5 15.73 5.78 -4.94
C GLY A 5 17.19 5.74 -5.41
N ALA A 6 17.87 6.87 -5.35
CA ALA A 6 19.27 7.01 -5.71
C ALA A 6 19.92 8.20 -4.99
N ASP A 7 21.25 8.31 -5.07
CA ASP A 7 21.98 9.48 -4.56
C ASP A 7 21.85 10.73 -5.44
N ALA A 8 21.50 10.55 -6.71
CA ALA A 8 21.33 11.64 -7.67
C ALA A 8 20.17 11.35 -8.63
N ILE A 9 19.57 12.42 -9.17
CA ILE A 9 18.49 12.34 -10.15
C ILE A 9 19.00 11.68 -11.44
N ALA A 10 18.29 10.66 -11.91
CA ALA A 10 18.54 9.99 -13.19
C ALA A 10 17.19 9.55 -13.79
N ALA A 11 17.22 9.00 -15.01
CA ALA A 11 16.01 8.46 -15.62
C ALA A 11 15.35 7.40 -14.73
N ASN A 12 14.09 7.57 -14.37
CA ASN A 12 13.32 6.73 -13.44
C ASN A 12 13.96 6.59 -12.04
N LYS A 13 14.67 7.61 -11.58
CA LYS A 13 15.26 7.65 -10.24
C LYS A 13 14.97 8.99 -9.58
N VAL A 14 14.71 8.94 -8.28
CA VAL A 14 14.54 10.09 -7.40
C VAL A 14 15.62 10.08 -6.33
N VAL A 15 15.97 11.25 -5.81
CA VAL A 15 16.89 11.33 -4.66
C VAL A 15 16.23 10.73 -3.43
N TYR A 16 16.98 9.99 -2.63
CA TYR A 16 16.45 9.40 -1.39
C TYR A 16 15.74 10.45 -0.52
N TRP A 17 14.51 10.17 -0.15
CA TRP A 17 13.65 11.12 0.57
C TRP A 17 14.07 11.42 2.01
N ASN A 18 15.08 10.76 2.52
CA ASN A 18 15.73 11.10 3.79
C ASN A 18 16.89 12.09 3.64
N LYS A 19 17.18 12.57 2.43
CA LYS A 19 18.22 13.58 2.18
C LYS A 19 17.62 14.99 2.05
N ASP A 20 18.29 15.99 2.58
CA ASP A 20 17.86 17.39 2.51
C ASP A 20 17.81 17.95 1.08
N THR A 21 18.49 17.29 0.14
CA THR A 21 18.51 17.68 -1.29
C THR A 21 17.34 17.07 -2.08
N SER A 22 16.56 16.19 -1.48
CA SER A 22 15.41 15.57 -2.14
C SER A 22 14.19 16.48 -2.14
N ASN A 23 13.26 16.25 -3.07
CA ASN A 23 11.99 16.96 -3.09
C ASN A 23 10.84 15.96 -3.30
N PRO A 24 10.43 15.25 -2.24
CA PRO A 24 9.41 14.21 -2.32
C PRO A 24 8.06 14.74 -2.82
N ILE A 25 7.75 16.00 -2.56
CA ILE A 25 6.50 16.62 -3.01
C ILE A 25 6.49 16.76 -4.53
N GLN A 26 7.61 17.24 -5.10
CA GLN A 26 7.73 17.37 -6.55
C GLN A 26 7.76 16.01 -7.23
N ASP A 27 8.49 15.04 -6.68
CA ASP A 27 8.57 13.67 -7.22
C ASP A 27 7.20 13.03 -7.34
N ILE A 28 6.37 13.12 -6.29
CA ILE A 28 5.00 12.58 -6.30
C ILE A 28 4.10 13.36 -7.27
N THR A 29 4.26 14.68 -7.35
CA THR A 29 3.49 15.53 -8.27
C THR A 29 3.82 15.19 -9.72
N ASP A 30 5.10 15.03 -10.05
CA ASP A 30 5.56 14.69 -11.39
C ASP A 30 5.02 13.33 -11.85
N GLU A 31 5.07 12.33 -10.98
CA GLU A 31 4.51 11.00 -11.28
C GLU A 31 2.98 11.04 -11.38
N THR A 32 2.32 11.87 -10.58
CA THR A 32 0.87 12.13 -10.69
C THR A 32 0.52 12.68 -12.06
N VAL A 33 1.24 13.70 -12.53
CA VAL A 33 1.04 14.31 -13.85
C VAL A 33 1.32 13.32 -14.98
N LYS A 34 2.41 12.54 -14.88
CA LYS A 34 2.74 11.50 -15.86
C LYS A 34 1.68 10.42 -15.94
N MET A 35 1.15 9.96 -14.80
CA MET A 35 0.06 8.98 -14.76
C MET A 35 -1.22 9.55 -15.38
N ALA A 36 -1.61 10.76 -14.99
CA ALA A 36 -2.80 11.41 -15.52
C ALA A 36 -2.70 11.66 -17.04
N ALA A 37 -1.53 12.03 -17.54
CA ALA A 37 -1.29 12.23 -18.98
C ALA A 37 -1.42 10.95 -19.79
N ARG A 38 -1.04 9.79 -19.23
CA ARG A 38 -1.13 8.50 -19.91
C ARG A 38 -2.51 7.87 -19.85
N THR A 39 -3.17 7.97 -18.71
CA THR A 39 -4.38 7.19 -18.41
C THR A 39 -5.66 8.02 -18.37
N GLY A 40 -5.55 9.35 -18.20
CA GLY A 40 -6.68 10.23 -17.94
C GLY A 40 -7.21 10.18 -16.49
N PHE A 41 -6.56 9.37 -15.61
CA PHE A 41 -6.95 9.24 -14.20
C PHE A 41 -5.88 9.80 -13.28
N LYS A 42 -6.29 10.66 -12.33
CA LYS A 42 -5.41 11.14 -11.26
C LYS A 42 -5.33 10.08 -10.17
N PRO A 43 -4.13 9.73 -9.67
CA PRO A 43 -4.02 8.83 -8.53
C PRO A 43 -4.71 9.42 -7.29
N ASN A 44 -5.37 8.58 -6.54
CA ASN A 44 -6.12 8.99 -5.35
C ASN A 44 -5.60 8.35 -4.05
N THR A 45 -4.71 7.37 -4.15
CA THR A 45 -4.24 6.61 -3.01
C THR A 45 -2.71 6.53 -3.00
N LEU A 46 -2.12 6.87 -1.85
CA LEU A 46 -0.70 6.75 -1.57
C LEU A 46 -0.51 5.79 -0.39
N VAL A 47 0.22 4.70 -0.59
CA VAL A 47 0.59 3.75 0.46
C VAL A 47 2.07 3.91 0.76
N LEU A 48 2.39 4.13 2.02
CA LEU A 48 3.75 4.38 2.51
C LEU A 48 4.20 3.26 3.44
N SER A 49 5.46 2.91 3.41
CA SER A 49 6.04 2.13 4.51
C SER A 49 6.24 3.02 5.75
N PRO A 50 6.34 2.44 6.96
CA PRO A 50 6.64 3.19 8.17
C PRO A 50 7.97 3.95 8.11
N TYR A 51 8.99 3.40 7.44
CA TYR A 51 10.28 4.06 7.23
C TYR A 51 10.14 5.31 6.37
N VAL A 52 9.41 5.21 5.26
CA VAL A 52 9.16 6.32 4.35
C VAL A 52 8.29 7.38 5.01
N PHE A 53 7.25 6.97 5.74
CA PHE A 53 6.42 7.90 6.49
C PHE A 53 7.23 8.69 7.53
N ASN A 54 8.15 8.03 8.26
CA ASN A 54 9.02 8.71 9.23
C ASN A 54 10.00 9.67 8.54
N ALA A 55 10.56 9.31 7.40
CA ALA A 55 11.41 10.20 6.60
C ALA A 55 10.64 11.45 6.15
N LEU A 56 9.45 11.28 5.57
CA LEU A 56 8.59 12.39 5.14
C LEU A 56 8.15 13.29 6.29
N LYS A 57 7.86 12.71 7.45
CA LYS A 57 7.48 13.46 8.65
C LYS A 57 8.56 14.43 9.12
N ASN A 58 9.83 14.06 8.94
CA ASN A 58 10.98 14.84 9.36
C ASN A 58 11.63 15.64 8.21
N HIS A 59 11.09 15.53 6.98
CA HIS A 59 11.66 16.16 5.81
C HIS A 59 11.48 17.69 5.85
N PHE A 60 12.54 18.42 5.49
CA PHE A 60 12.57 19.88 5.54
C PHE A 60 11.42 20.53 4.75
N ASP A 61 11.21 20.11 3.49
CA ASP A 61 10.17 20.70 2.63
C ASP A 61 8.75 20.47 3.17
N VAL A 62 8.52 19.33 3.81
CA VAL A 62 7.23 19.01 4.44
C VAL A 62 7.03 19.89 5.67
N LEU A 63 8.05 19.97 6.53
CA LEU A 63 8.00 20.77 7.73
C LEU A 63 7.85 22.27 7.44
N ASP A 64 8.54 22.78 6.41
CA ASP A 64 8.45 24.21 6.05
C ASP A 64 7.06 24.59 5.57
N ARG A 65 6.40 23.73 4.78
CA ARG A 65 5.02 23.93 4.35
C ARG A 65 4.00 23.83 5.48
N VAL A 66 4.26 22.97 6.45
CA VAL A 66 3.37 22.74 7.61
C VAL A 66 3.57 23.78 8.72
N LYS A 67 4.72 24.40 8.80
CA LYS A 67 5.13 25.35 9.85
C LYS A 67 4.12 26.48 10.12
N TYR A 68 3.39 26.90 9.10
CA TYR A 68 2.40 27.97 9.18
C TYR A 68 0.95 27.47 9.24
N THR A 69 0.74 26.15 9.35
CA THR A 69 -0.60 25.57 9.53
C THR A 69 -0.91 25.44 11.03
N GLU A 70 -2.18 25.57 11.38
CA GLU A 70 -2.63 25.51 12.80
C GLU A 70 -2.28 24.18 13.50
N THR A 71 -2.12 23.11 12.75
CA THR A 71 -1.96 21.75 13.30
C THR A 71 -0.53 21.45 13.74
N GLY A 72 0.51 22.03 13.10
CA GLY A 72 1.92 21.85 13.47
C GLY A 72 2.46 20.40 13.51
N ILE A 73 1.59 19.39 13.35
CA ILE A 73 1.92 17.97 13.41
C ILE A 73 1.65 17.34 12.05
N VAL A 74 2.65 16.63 11.51
CA VAL A 74 2.51 15.89 10.25
C VAL A 74 1.69 14.61 10.48
N THR A 75 0.45 14.62 10.02
CA THR A 75 -0.47 13.49 10.03
C THR A 75 -0.66 12.93 8.62
N THR A 76 -1.25 11.74 8.49
CA THR A 76 -1.58 11.15 7.17
C THR A 76 -2.57 12.00 6.39
N SER A 77 -3.52 12.65 7.07
CA SER A 77 -4.49 13.56 6.42
C SER A 77 -3.83 14.84 5.90
N LEU A 78 -2.83 15.36 6.61
CA LEU A 78 -2.07 16.52 6.17
C LEU A 78 -1.19 16.15 4.96
N LEU A 79 -0.54 14.98 4.99
CA LEU A 79 0.20 14.47 3.82
C LEU A 79 -0.73 14.23 2.63
N ALA A 80 -1.96 13.75 2.84
CA ALA A 80 -2.94 13.59 1.77
C ALA A 80 -3.27 14.93 1.09
N SER A 81 -3.48 15.97 1.87
CA SER A 81 -3.69 17.32 1.35
C SER A 81 -2.45 17.89 0.65
N LEU A 82 -1.24 17.61 1.17
CA LEU A 82 0.02 18.10 0.63
C LEU A 82 0.35 17.47 -0.73
N PHE A 83 0.07 16.17 -0.88
CA PHE A 83 0.30 15.41 -2.12
C PHE A 83 -0.92 15.43 -3.06
N GLU A 84 -1.99 16.12 -2.67
CA GLU A 84 -3.24 16.19 -3.42
C GLU A 84 -3.85 14.83 -3.75
N VAL A 85 -3.75 13.86 -2.83
CA VAL A 85 -4.39 12.54 -2.90
C VAL A 85 -5.54 12.45 -1.90
N GLU A 86 -6.50 11.56 -2.14
CA GLU A 86 -7.64 11.38 -1.23
C GLU A 86 -7.24 10.61 0.03
N HIS A 87 -6.39 9.60 -0.14
CA HIS A 87 -6.03 8.69 0.93
C HIS A 87 -4.52 8.47 1.03
N VAL A 88 -3.98 8.58 2.25
CA VAL A 88 -2.62 8.16 2.60
C VAL A 88 -2.70 7.06 3.65
N TYR A 89 -2.20 5.88 3.32
CA TYR A 89 -2.13 4.74 4.22
C TYR A 89 -0.68 4.43 4.59
N VAL A 90 -0.45 4.04 5.84
CA VAL A 90 0.84 3.54 6.31
C VAL A 90 0.72 2.04 6.56
N ALA A 91 1.54 1.26 5.85
CA ALA A 91 1.51 -0.20 5.90
C ALA A 91 2.36 -0.73 7.07
N TRP A 92 1.71 -0.98 8.21
CA TRP A 92 2.37 -1.48 9.42
C TRP A 92 2.56 -3.00 9.46
N ALA A 93 2.17 -3.72 8.43
CA ALA A 93 2.27 -5.17 8.39
C ALA A 93 3.73 -5.62 8.43
N VAL A 94 4.01 -6.63 9.25
CA VAL A 94 5.34 -7.21 9.43
C VAL A 94 5.36 -8.67 8.97
N VAL A 95 6.54 -9.13 8.60
CA VAL A 95 6.81 -10.53 8.26
C VAL A 95 8.05 -10.99 9.00
N ASN A 96 8.02 -12.22 9.50
CA ASN A 96 9.19 -12.89 10.03
C ASN A 96 9.78 -13.78 8.94
N ASN A 97 11.00 -13.48 8.52
CA ASN A 97 11.74 -14.22 7.48
C ASN A 97 12.65 -15.30 8.05
N SER A 98 12.68 -15.47 9.38
CA SER A 98 13.54 -16.46 10.01
C SER A 98 13.10 -17.90 9.72
N ALA A 99 14.06 -18.81 9.61
CA ALA A 99 13.79 -20.23 9.56
C ALA A 99 13.34 -20.74 10.94
N LYS A 100 12.57 -21.84 10.97
CA LYS A 100 12.12 -22.46 12.22
C LYS A 100 13.32 -22.83 13.12
N GLY A 101 13.37 -22.23 14.33
CA GLY A 101 14.43 -22.46 15.31
C GLY A 101 15.64 -21.51 15.22
N ALA A 102 15.61 -20.54 14.30
CA ALA A 102 16.54 -19.41 14.27
C ALA A 102 15.97 -18.21 15.03
N ASP A 103 16.83 -17.22 15.32
CA ASP A 103 16.42 -15.96 15.90
C ASP A 103 15.42 -15.23 14.96
N ASP A 104 14.49 -14.48 15.54
CA ASP A 104 13.46 -13.77 14.78
C ASP A 104 14.05 -12.64 13.92
N ASP A 105 13.78 -12.68 12.61
CA ASP A 105 14.06 -11.60 11.65
C ASP A 105 12.76 -10.97 11.19
N VAL A 106 12.26 -10.02 11.99
CA VAL A 106 10.98 -9.35 11.76
C VAL A 106 11.18 -8.02 11.05
N ASN A 107 10.60 -7.89 9.86
CA ASN A 107 10.70 -6.69 9.04
C ASN A 107 9.33 -6.24 8.53
N PHE A 108 9.19 -4.95 8.19
CA PHE A 108 7.99 -4.49 7.51
C PHE A 108 7.90 -5.06 6.10
N ILE A 109 6.72 -5.60 5.73
CA ILE A 109 6.48 -6.19 4.41
C ILE A 109 6.79 -5.21 3.28
N MET A 110 6.43 -3.93 3.47
CA MET A 110 6.63 -2.92 2.46
C MET A 110 8.07 -2.38 2.38
N GLY A 111 8.95 -2.74 3.34
CA GLY A 111 10.35 -2.32 3.36
C GLY A 111 10.50 -0.80 3.31
N LYS A 112 11.34 -0.27 2.42
CA LYS A 112 11.62 1.16 2.20
C LYS A 112 10.88 1.74 0.98
N ASN A 113 9.71 1.19 0.65
CA ASN A 113 8.97 1.48 -0.59
C ASN A 113 7.73 2.33 -0.34
N ALA A 114 7.21 2.92 -1.41
CA ALA A 114 5.90 3.55 -1.45
C ALA A 114 5.16 3.19 -2.74
N LEU A 115 3.83 3.27 -2.72
CA LEU A 115 2.98 2.99 -3.87
C LEU A 115 1.99 4.13 -4.06
N LEU A 116 2.04 4.79 -5.20
CA LEU A 116 1.06 5.77 -5.65
C LEU A 116 0.15 5.09 -6.67
N CYS A 117 -1.16 5.06 -6.44
CA CYS A 117 -2.08 4.35 -7.32
C CYS A 117 -3.45 5.01 -7.42
N TYR A 118 -4.14 4.66 -8.49
CA TYR A 118 -5.57 4.94 -8.63
C TYR A 118 -6.37 3.71 -8.20
N SER A 119 -7.18 3.86 -7.17
CA SER A 119 -8.11 2.84 -6.68
C SER A 119 -9.54 3.34 -6.88
N ASN A 120 -10.35 2.60 -7.64
CA ASN A 120 -11.72 3.01 -7.89
C ASN A 120 -12.59 2.82 -6.65
N PRO A 121 -13.28 3.88 -6.14
CA PRO A 121 -14.16 3.77 -4.96
C PRO A 121 -15.38 2.87 -5.18
N ASN A 122 -15.79 2.69 -6.45
CA ASN A 122 -16.90 1.82 -6.82
C ASN A 122 -16.41 0.67 -7.71
N PRO A 123 -15.86 -0.41 -7.12
CA PRO A 123 -15.27 -1.50 -7.88
C PRO A 123 -16.32 -2.22 -8.75
N SER A 124 -16.01 -2.43 -10.02
CA SER A 124 -16.78 -3.25 -10.91
C SER A 124 -15.89 -3.86 -12.00
N LEU A 125 -16.41 -4.86 -12.72
CA LEU A 125 -15.67 -5.51 -13.82
C LEU A 125 -15.32 -4.55 -14.99
N ARG A 126 -15.97 -3.39 -15.06
CA ARG A 126 -15.82 -2.43 -16.17
C ARG A 126 -15.12 -1.13 -15.74
N THR A 127 -14.77 -0.99 -14.48
CA THR A 127 -14.12 0.23 -13.95
C THR A 127 -12.61 0.01 -13.87
N PRO A 128 -11.80 0.94 -14.40
CA PRO A 128 -10.35 0.83 -14.29
C PRO A 128 -9.90 1.05 -12.84
N SER A 129 -8.87 0.30 -12.43
CA SER A 129 -8.18 0.45 -11.16
C SER A 129 -6.79 -0.16 -11.29
N ALA A 130 -5.84 0.24 -10.45
CA ALA A 130 -4.51 -0.37 -10.41
C ALA A 130 -4.55 -1.86 -10.09
N GLY A 131 -5.45 -2.27 -9.21
CA GLY A 131 -5.64 -3.66 -8.85
C GLY A 131 -6.97 -3.92 -8.18
N TYR A 132 -7.35 -5.19 -8.14
CA TYR A 132 -8.53 -5.68 -7.45
C TYR A 132 -8.21 -6.94 -6.66
N ILE A 133 -8.98 -7.13 -5.59
CA ILE A 133 -9.06 -8.41 -4.90
C ILE A 133 -10.36 -9.09 -5.36
N PHE A 134 -10.22 -10.21 -6.06
CA PHE A 134 -11.34 -11.01 -6.52
C PHE A 134 -11.65 -12.06 -5.48
N ALA A 135 -12.83 -12.00 -4.89
CA ALA A 135 -13.33 -13.00 -3.96
C ALA A 135 -14.21 -13.99 -4.72
N TRP A 136 -13.98 -15.31 -4.55
CA TRP A 136 -14.79 -16.33 -5.17
C TRP A 136 -15.98 -16.72 -4.27
N THR A 137 -17.15 -16.33 -4.68
CA THR A 137 -18.41 -16.61 -3.96
C THR A 137 -19.12 -17.90 -4.45
N GLY A 138 -18.50 -18.65 -5.36
CA GLY A 138 -19.07 -19.90 -5.91
C GLY A 138 -18.98 -21.10 -4.98
N LEU A 139 -18.33 -20.99 -3.81
CA LEU A 139 -18.36 -22.02 -2.77
C LEU A 139 -19.73 -22.00 -2.07
N GLU A 140 -20.35 -23.17 -1.92
CA GLU A 140 -21.63 -23.29 -1.21
C GLU A 140 -21.51 -22.75 0.21
N GLY A 141 -22.38 -21.82 0.59
CA GLY A 141 -22.36 -21.16 1.89
C GLY A 141 -21.27 -20.10 2.08
N ALA A 142 -20.58 -19.70 1.00
CA ALA A 142 -19.59 -18.62 1.06
C ALA A 142 -20.25 -17.25 1.24
N GLY A 143 -19.66 -16.41 2.09
CA GLY A 143 -20.02 -15.00 2.25
C GLY A 143 -19.53 -14.14 1.09
N ALA A 144 -19.82 -12.83 1.14
CA ALA A 144 -19.47 -11.85 0.10
C ALA A 144 -17.96 -11.74 -0.20
N TYR A 145 -17.12 -12.16 0.75
CA TYR A 145 -15.66 -12.15 0.62
C TYR A 145 -15.06 -13.52 0.31
N GLY A 146 -15.88 -14.51 -0.15
CA GLY A 146 -15.43 -15.87 -0.44
C GLY A 146 -15.03 -16.65 0.82
N ASN A 147 -15.52 -16.26 1.98
CA ASN A 147 -15.22 -16.88 3.27
C ASN A 147 -16.39 -17.71 3.77
N ARG A 148 -16.10 -18.87 4.36
CA ARG A 148 -17.10 -19.68 5.07
C ARG A 148 -16.50 -20.35 6.30
N ILE A 149 -17.35 -20.66 7.26
CA ILE A 149 -17.03 -21.49 8.41
C ILE A 149 -17.99 -22.66 8.44
N VAL A 150 -17.45 -23.87 8.39
CA VAL A 150 -18.23 -25.12 8.42
C VAL A 150 -17.96 -25.82 9.75
N ARG A 151 -19.03 -26.31 10.37
CA ARG A 151 -18.96 -27.15 11.56
C ARG A 151 -19.41 -28.56 11.18
N LEU A 152 -18.53 -29.53 11.34
CA LEU A 152 -18.77 -30.92 11.04
C LEU A 152 -18.76 -31.74 12.34
N PRO A 153 -19.86 -32.40 12.70
CA PRO A 153 -19.85 -33.32 13.83
C PRO A 153 -18.95 -34.53 13.49
N MET A 154 -18.12 -34.93 14.44
CA MET A 154 -17.14 -36.01 14.30
C MET A 154 -17.53 -37.17 15.21
N ASP A 155 -18.65 -37.80 14.94
CA ASP A 155 -19.25 -38.89 15.77
C ASP A 155 -18.29 -40.06 16.01
N LEU A 156 -17.37 -40.33 15.06
CA LEU A 156 -16.32 -41.37 15.18
C LEU A 156 -15.25 -41.07 16.27
N LEU A 157 -15.12 -39.83 16.68
CA LEU A 157 -14.13 -39.39 17.69
C LEU A 157 -14.75 -39.25 19.08
N GLY A 158 -16.05 -39.42 19.22
CA GLY A 158 -16.81 -39.32 20.47
C GLY A 158 -17.90 -38.26 20.46
N LEU A 159 -18.84 -38.41 21.40
CA LEU A 159 -19.95 -37.46 21.55
C LEU A 159 -19.44 -36.05 21.92
N GLY A 160 -19.89 -35.07 21.17
CA GLY A 160 -19.56 -33.66 21.42
C GLY A 160 -18.25 -33.18 20.79
N VAL A 161 -17.59 -33.99 19.94
CA VAL A 161 -16.42 -33.55 19.15
C VAL A 161 -16.89 -32.95 17.86
N GLU A 162 -16.50 -31.72 17.57
CA GLU A 162 -16.78 -31.00 16.33
C GLU A 162 -15.47 -30.58 15.65
N ARG A 163 -15.45 -30.70 14.31
CA ARG A 163 -14.40 -30.11 13.48
C ARG A 163 -14.91 -28.80 12.95
N ILE A 164 -14.17 -27.72 13.19
CA ILE A 164 -14.45 -26.40 12.64
C ILE A 164 -13.45 -26.13 11.52
N GLU A 165 -13.96 -25.90 10.34
CA GLU A 165 -13.17 -25.53 9.15
C GLU A 165 -13.45 -24.09 8.76
N GLY A 166 -12.38 -23.30 8.62
CA GLY A 166 -12.44 -21.97 8.03
C GLY A 166 -11.85 -22.00 6.62
N GLU A 167 -12.58 -21.54 5.64
CA GLU A 167 -12.12 -21.42 4.26
C GLU A 167 -12.26 -19.98 3.79
N ILE A 168 -11.29 -19.52 2.98
CA ILE A 168 -11.36 -18.26 2.28
C ILE A 168 -10.75 -18.44 0.87
N ALA A 169 -11.45 -17.96 -0.15
CA ALA A 169 -11.01 -18.03 -1.52
C ALA A 169 -10.98 -16.61 -2.12
N PHE A 170 -9.79 -16.09 -2.31
CA PHE A 170 -9.56 -14.79 -2.94
C PHE A 170 -8.28 -14.82 -3.77
N ASP A 171 -8.18 -13.91 -4.73
CA ASP A 171 -6.97 -13.67 -5.52
C ASP A 171 -6.79 -12.17 -5.72
N ALA A 172 -5.59 -11.67 -5.43
CA ALA A 172 -5.23 -10.28 -5.64
C ALA A 172 -4.53 -10.14 -7.00
N LYS A 173 -5.11 -9.33 -7.88
CA LYS A 173 -4.57 -9.11 -9.23
C LYS A 173 -4.32 -7.63 -9.49
N GLN A 174 -3.16 -7.35 -10.05
CA GLN A 174 -2.89 -6.09 -10.73
C GLN A 174 -3.64 -6.10 -12.06
N VAL A 175 -4.45 -5.07 -12.29
CA VAL A 175 -5.34 -4.99 -13.46
C VAL A 175 -4.90 -3.91 -14.42
N GLY A 176 -4.39 -2.78 -13.90
CA GLY A 176 -3.92 -1.66 -14.69
C GLY A 176 -2.51 -1.24 -14.32
N ASP A 177 -1.52 -1.68 -15.10
CA ASP A 177 -0.10 -1.37 -14.84
C ASP A 177 0.21 0.14 -14.91
N ASP A 178 -0.54 0.87 -15.74
CA ASP A 178 -0.38 2.31 -15.90
C ASP A 178 -1.07 3.15 -14.82
N LEU A 179 -1.93 2.51 -14.01
CA LEU A 179 -2.66 3.15 -12.93
C LEU A 179 -1.94 3.07 -11.58
N GLY A 180 -0.67 2.66 -11.57
CA GLY A 180 0.18 2.59 -10.39
C GLY A 180 1.64 2.96 -10.70
N VAL A 181 2.28 3.60 -9.71
CA VAL A 181 3.72 3.88 -9.69
C VAL A 181 4.28 3.35 -8.39
N PHE A 182 5.25 2.46 -8.49
CA PHE A 182 5.93 1.88 -7.34
C PHE A 182 7.27 2.58 -7.15
N PHE A 183 7.41 3.23 -6.01
CA PHE A 183 8.66 3.85 -5.58
C PHE A 183 9.46 2.83 -4.78
N LYS A 184 10.56 2.37 -5.33
CA LYS A 184 11.39 1.33 -4.74
C LYS A 184 12.60 1.92 -4.03
N ASP A 185 12.83 1.46 -2.79
CA ASP A 185 14.00 1.80 -1.97
C ASP A 185 14.27 3.32 -1.93
N ILE A 186 13.22 4.11 -1.68
CA ILE A 186 13.28 5.59 -1.69
C ILE A 186 13.82 6.22 -0.40
N VAL A 187 14.19 5.42 0.57
CA VAL A 187 14.87 5.82 1.80
C VAL A 187 16.13 4.99 1.94
N GLU A 188 17.24 5.63 2.26
CA GLU A 188 18.56 4.98 2.44
C GLU A 188 18.61 4.11 3.72
#